data_c6ab78dcbe96269d5f214761d334e5c2
#
_entry.id   c6ab78dcbe96269d5f214761d334e5c2
#
_cell.length_a   1.000
_cell.length_b   1.000
_cell.length_c   1.000
_cell.angle_alpha   90.00
_cell.angle_beta   90.00
_cell.angle_gamma   90.00
#
_symmetry.space_group_name_H-M   'P 1'
#
loop_
_entity.id
_entity.type
_entity.pdbx_description
1 polymer ?
#
loop_
_entity_poly.entity_id
_entity_poly.type
_entity_poly.pdbx_seq_one_letter_code
_entity_poly.pdbx_strand_id
1 'polypeptide(L)'
;MLIFVTKFKSMNILIIGGGGREHTFAWKLAQSPKCNRLFVAPGNAGTAQIATNLAIGVNDFKGLKSAVIENKIEMVVVGPEDPLVNGIHDFFLNDEALKKVMIIGPRKQAAQLEGSKEFAKEFMKSNNIPTAQYASFT
;
A
#
# COMPACT_ATOMS: atom_id res chain seq x y z
N MET A 1 37.64 19.46 -10.17
CA MET A 1 36.75 18.37 -10.64
C MET A 1 35.40 18.52 -9.93
N LEU A 2 34.42 19.15 -10.60
CA LEU A 2 33.06 19.28 -10.03
C LEU A 2 32.37 17.93 -10.15
N ILE A 3 32.14 17.27 -9.00
CA ILE A 3 31.31 16.07 -8.96
C ILE A 3 29.86 16.57 -8.98
N PHE A 4 29.17 16.44 -10.10
CA PHE A 4 27.72 16.60 -10.16
C PHE A 4 27.07 15.44 -9.40
N VAL A 5 26.81 15.67 -8.11
CA VAL A 5 25.92 14.78 -7.35
C VAL A 5 24.51 15.07 -7.87
N THR A 6 24.01 14.22 -8.75
CA THR A 6 22.59 14.24 -9.13
C THR A 6 21.78 13.98 -7.86
N LYS A 7 21.24 15.06 -7.29
CA LYS A 7 20.35 14.96 -6.13
C LYS A 7 19.10 14.20 -6.58
N PHE A 8 19.01 12.92 -6.25
CA PHE A 8 17.79 12.15 -6.52
C PHE A 8 16.61 12.88 -5.89
N LYS A 9 15.54 13.07 -6.68
CA LYS A 9 14.30 13.67 -6.14
C LYS A 9 13.79 12.74 -5.03
N SER A 10 13.83 13.22 -3.79
CA SER A 10 13.24 12.51 -2.65
C SER A 10 11.73 12.74 -2.63
N MET A 11 10.98 11.78 -2.10
CA MET A 11 9.52 11.77 -2.09
C MET A 11 8.96 11.54 -0.68
N ASN A 12 7.76 12.05 -0.44
CA ASN A 12 6.99 11.70 0.75
C ASN A 12 6.23 10.40 0.51
N ILE A 13 6.31 9.47 1.46
CA ILE A 13 5.78 8.12 1.34
C ILE A 13 4.76 7.89 2.46
N LEU A 14 3.62 7.29 2.13
CA LEU A 14 2.64 6.78 3.09
C LEU A 14 2.60 5.25 3.01
N ILE A 15 2.71 4.59 4.15
CA ILE A 15 2.43 3.16 4.30
C ILE A 15 1.05 3.03 4.93
N ILE A 16 0.17 2.23 4.33
CA ILE A 16 -1.13 1.89 4.90
C ILE A 16 -1.01 0.55 5.60
N GLY A 17 -1.40 0.53 6.88
CA GLY A 17 -1.36 -0.62 7.77
C GLY A 17 -0.67 -0.33 9.10
N GLY A 18 -0.67 -1.30 10.01
CA GLY A 18 -0.12 -1.13 11.36
C GLY A 18 0.50 -2.40 11.94
N GLY A 19 0.75 -3.42 11.13
CA GLY A 19 1.35 -4.68 11.54
C GLY A 19 2.88 -4.69 11.50
N GLY A 20 3.47 -5.84 11.79
CA GLY A 20 4.93 -6.05 11.74
C GLY A 20 5.50 -5.93 10.32
N ARG A 21 4.72 -6.31 9.30
CA ARG A 21 5.08 -6.14 7.88
C ARG A 21 5.25 -4.67 7.54
N GLU A 22 4.29 -3.83 7.91
CA GLU A 22 4.34 -2.39 7.66
C GLU A 22 5.44 -1.71 8.46
N HIS A 23 5.72 -2.18 9.69
CA HIS A 23 6.88 -1.70 10.45
C HIS A 23 8.19 -2.03 9.73
N THR A 24 8.33 -3.23 9.16
CA THR A 24 9.51 -3.62 8.38
C THR A 24 9.68 -2.75 7.12
N PHE A 25 8.58 -2.46 6.41
CA PHE A 25 8.60 -1.54 5.29
C PHE A 25 9.05 -0.13 5.74
N ALA A 26 8.48 0.37 6.83
CA ALA A 26 8.83 1.68 7.37
C ALA A 26 10.31 1.76 7.75
N TRP A 27 10.82 0.76 8.45
CA TRP A 27 12.23 0.66 8.83
C TRP A 27 13.16 0.66 7.61
N LYS A 28 12.81 -0.07 6.56
CA LYS A 28 13.62 -0.14 5.34
C LYS A 28 13.54 1.13 4.50
N LEU A 29 12.35 1.71 4.33
CA LEU A 29 12.15 2.92 3.56
C LEU A 29 12.79 4.14 4.22
N ALA A 30 12.77 4.24 5.55
CA ALA A 30 13.41 5.31 6.30
C ALA A 30 14.94 5.41 6.04
N GLN A 31 15.58 4.31 5.65
CA GLN A 31 17.01 4.27 5.31
C GLN A 31 17.31 4.74 3.88
N SER A 32 16.30 4.95 3.06
CA SER A 32 16.47 5.31 1.65
C SER A 32 16.74 6.80 1.47
N PRO A 33 17.78 7.21 0.73
CA PRO A 33 18.01 8.61 0.39
C PRO A 33 16.90 9.21 -0.50
N LYS A 34 16.01 8.37 -1.03
CA LYS A 34 14.83 8.78 -1.80
C LYS A 34 13.60 9.04 -0.91
N CYS A 35 13.63 8.67 0.37
CA CYS A 35 12.56 8.97 1.30
C CYS A 35 12.83 10.34 1.96
N ASN A 36 11.93 11.31 1.73
CA ASN A 36 12.00 12.61 2.36
C ASN A 36 11.27 12.60 3.71
N ARG A 37 9.98 12.24 3.71
CA ARG A 37 9.15 12.07 4.89
C ARG A 37 8.39 10.77 4.81
N LEU A 38 8.30 10.07 5.92
CA LEU A 38 7.60 8.79 6.01
C LEU A 38 6.39 8.90 6.95
N PHE A 39 5.25 8.44 6.47
CA PHE A 39 3.99 8.39 7.20
C PHE A 39 3.49 6.96 7.25
N VAL A 40 2.75 6.59 8.29
CA VAL A 40 2.10 5.28 8.42
C VAL A 40 0.69 5.46 8.95
N ALA A 41 -0.31 4.82 8.35
CA ALA A 41 -1.71 4.92 8.74
C ALA A 41 -2.35 3.53 8.93
N PRO A 42 -2.83 3.18 10.12
CA PRO A 42 -2.73 3.93 11.39
C PRO A 42 -1.34 3.85 12.02
N GLY A 43 -0.48 2.88 11.64
CA GLY A 43 0.80 2.61 12.26
C GLY A 43 0.69 1.87 13.61
N ASN A 44 1.80 1.81 14.32
CA ASN A 44 1.93 1.19 15.64
C ASN A 44 3.02 1.88 16.47
N ALA A 45 3.28 1.40 17.70
CA ALA A 45 4.30 1.98 18.57
C ALA A 45 5.72 1.92 17.98
N GLY A 46 6.04 0.88 17.18
CA GLY A 46 7.34 0.75 16.51
C GLY A 46 7.49 1.74 15.36
N THR A 47 6.45 1.91 14.53
CA THR A 47 6.48 2.87 13.41
C THR A 47 6.54 4.31 13.90
N ALA A 48 5.97 4.63 15.08
CA ALA A 48 6.05 5.95 15.71
C ALA A 48 7.48 6.40 16.02
N GLN A 49 8.43 5.47 16.12
CA GLN A 49 9.84 5.79 16.39
C GLN A 49 10.61 6.21 15.14
N ILE A 50 10.11 5.88 13.94
CA ILE A 50 10.83 6.04 12.67
C ILE A 50 10.02 6.77 11.60
N ALA A 51 8.75 7.03 11.85
CA ALA A 51 7.81 7.67 10.93
C ALA A 51 6.78 8.51 11.69
N THR A 52 5.95 9.25 10.97
CA THR A 52 4.79 9.94 11.54
C THR A 52 3.56 9.03 11.39
N ASN A 53 2.99 8.58 12.49
CA ASN A 53 1.72 7.85 12.46
C ASN A 53 0.55 8.81 12.27
N LEU A 54 -0.40 8.42 11.42
CA LEU A 54 -1.66 9.13 11.17
C LEU A 54 -2.80 8.28 11.70
N ALA A 55 -3.64 8.82 12.59
CA ALA A 55 -4.78 8.10 13.17
C ALA A 55 -5.93 7.91 12.16
N ILE A 56 -5.67 7.24 11.04
CA ILE A 56 -6.59 7.00 9.94
C ILE A 56 -6.67 5.49 9.70
N GLY A 57 -7.88 4.95 9.69
CA GLY A 57 -8.12 3.53 9.43
C GLY A 57 -7.79 3.13 7.99
N VAL A 58 -7.37 1.87 7.79
CA VAL A 58 -6.92 1.36 6.47
C VAL A 58 -8.00 1.42 5.37
N ASN A 59 -9.28 1.41 5.76
CA ASN A 59 -10.44 1.50 4.87
C ASN A 59 -11.10 2.89 4.84
N ASP A 60 -10.57 3.86 5.57
CA ASP A 60 -11.02 5.25 5.47
C ASP A 60 -10.38 5.96 4.26
N PHE A 61 -10.85 5.61 3.06
CA PHE A 61 -10.30 6.14 1.81
C PHE A 61 -10.40 7.66 1.69
N LYS A 62 -11.41 8.28 2.32
CA LYS A 62 -11.55 9.75 2.33
C LYS A 62 -10.51 10.41 3.22
N GLY A 63 -10.31 9.87 4.42
CA GLY A 63 -9.26 10.33 5.34
C GLY A 63 -7.87 10.13 4.74
N LEU A 64 -7.61 8.97 4.11
CA LEU A 64 -6.36 8.71 3.41
C LEU A 64 -6.12 9.68 2.25
N LYS A 65 -7.16 10.01 1.45
CA LYS A 65 -7.07 11.04 0.40
C LYS A 65 -6.66 12.40 0.97
N SER A 66 -7.31 12.85 2.03
CA SER A 66 -6.99 14.11 2.70
C SER A 66 -5.53 14.13 3.15
N ALA A 67 -5.08 13.06 3.83
CA ALA A 67 -3.70 12.93 4.30
C ALA A 67 -2.68 12.96 3.15
N VAL A 68 -2.99 12.30 2.03
CA VAL A 68 -2.14 12.29 0.82
C VAL A 68 -1.95 13.70 0.28
N ILE A 69 -3.03 14.47 0.17
CA ILE A 69 -3.00 15.85 -0.35
C ILE A 69 -2.27 16.79 0.62
N GLU A 70 -2.64 16.78 1.89
CA GLU A 70 -2.08 17.66 2.93
C GLU A 70 -0.57 17.46 3.13
N ASN A 71 -0.13 16.20 3.12
CA ASN A 71 1.27 15.86 3.34
C ASN A 71 2.07 15.74 2.03
N LYS A 72 1.48 16.05 0.89
CA LYS A 72 2.12 15.98 -0.44
C LYS A 72 2.76 14.61 -0.67
N ILE A 73 2.01 13.55 -0.38
CA ILE A 73 2.47 12.18 -0.58
C ILE A 73 2.59 11.88 -2.08
N GLU A 74 3.70 11.32 -2.49
CA GLU A 74 3.98 10.96 -3.89
C GLU A 74 3.94 9.45 -4.11
N MET A 75 4.06 8.65 -3.03
CA MET A 75 3.98 7.18 -3.09
C MET A 75 3.16 6.65 -1.90
N VAL A 76 2.28 5.70 -2.19
CA VAL A 76 1.51 4.96 -1.19
C VAL A 76 1.84 3.47 -1.30
N VAL A 77 2.17 2.84 -0.18
CA VAL A 77 2.42 1.39 -0.08
C VAL A 77 1.30 0.79 0.76
N VAL A 78 0.52 -0.10 0.17
CA VAL A 78 -0.60 -0.76 0.86
C VAL A 78 -0.11 -2.09 1.41
N GLY A 79 -0.06 -2.22 2.74
CA GLY A 79 0.43 -3.42 3.40
C GLY A 79 -0.62 -4.52 3.52
N PRO A 80 -1.81 -4.28 4.11
CA PRO A 80 -2.83 -5.31 4.28
C PRO A 80 -3.64 -5.55 3.00
N GLU A 81 -4.21 -6.75 2.88
CA GLU A 81 -5.06 -7.15 1.76
C GLU A 81 -6.42 -6.46 1.76
N ASP A 82 -6.97 -6.15 2.93
CA ASP A 82 -8.32 -5.63 3.13
C ASP A 82 -8.62 -4.36 2.31
N PRO A 83 -7.84 -3.27 2.39
CA PRO A 83 -8.08 -2.09 1.57
C PRO A 83 -7.89 -2.36 0.06
N LEU A 84 -7.06 -3.33 -0.33
CA LEU A 84 -6.87 -3.71 -1.73
C LEU A 84 -8.12 -4.40 -2.30
N VAL A 85 -8.66 -5.36 -1.56
CA VAL A 85 -9.93 -6.05 -1.88
C VAL A 85 -11.10 -5.05 -1.90
N ASN A 86 -11.08 -4.05 -1.01
CA ASN A 86 -12.07 -2.98 -0.97
C ASN A 86 -11.87 -1.93 -2.09
N GLY A 87 -10.75 -1.99 -2.85
CA GLY A 87 -10.56 -1.23 -4.07
C GLY A 87 -9.82 0.10 -3.91
N ILE A 88 -8.96 0.24 -2.90
CA ILE A 88 -8.17 1.46 -2.67
C ILE A 88 -7.33 1.85 -3.90
N HIS A 89 -6.75 0.86 -4.60
CA HIS A 89 -5.95 1.13 -5.80
C HIS A 89 -6.82 1.79 -6.89
N ASP A 90 -8.00 1.24 -7.14
CA ASP A 90 -8.94 1.77 -8.14
C ASP A 90 -9.49 3.13 -7.71
N PHE A 91 -9.70 3.36 -6.42
CA PHE A 91 -10.08 4.66 -5.87
C PHE A 91 -9.03 5.73 -6.19
N PHE A 92 -7.73 5.43 -6.03
CA PHE A 92 -6.65 6.35 -6.37
C PHE A 92 -6.59 6.64 -7.87
N LEU A 93 -6.74 5.62 -8.72
CA LEU A 93 -6.67 5.80 -10.18
C LEU A 93 -7.82 6.62 -10.74
N ASN A 94 -8.99 6.53 -10.14
CA ASN A 94 -10.21 7.21 -10.61
C ASN A 94 -10.37 8.62 -10.04
N ASP A 95 -9.51 9.04 -9.10
CA ASP A 95 -9.58 10.36 -8.47
C ASP A 95 -8.56 11.32 -9.12
N GLU A 96 -9.05 12.44 -9.63
CA GLU A 96 -8.23 13.44 -10.35
C GLU A 96 -7.06 13.99 -9.50
N ALA A 97 -7.23 14.11 -8.19
CA ALA A 97 -6.20 14.61 -7.29
C ALA A 97 -5.15 13.54 -6.93
N LEU A 98 -5.51 12.25 -7.05
CA LEU A 98 -4.68 11.12 -6.62
C LEU A 98 -4.03 10.35 -7.78
N LYS A 99 -4.54 10.44 -9.00
CA LYS A 99 -4.12 9.62 -10.17
C LYS A 99 -2.64 9.71 -10.52
N LYS A 100 -1.92 10.73 -10.02
CA LYS A 100 -0.47 10.88 -10.20
C LYS A 100 0.35 10.33 -9.04
N VAL A 101 -0.29 9.92 -7.96
CA VAL A 101 0.36 9.31 -6.81
C VAL A 101 0.67 7.86 -7.16
N MET A 102 1.91 7.44 -6.96
CA MET A 102 2.28 6.03 -7.12
C MET A 102 1.62 5.19 -6.03
N ILE A 103 0.87 4.17 -6.41
CA ILE A 103 0.27 3.24 -5.46
C ILE A 103 0.83 1.83 -5.67
N ILE A 104 1.40 1.26 -4.62
CA ILE A 104 1.97 -0.08 -4.60
C ILE A 104 0.97 -1.03 -3.96
N GLY A 105 0.49 -1.97 -4.74
CA GLY A 105 -0.51 -2.96 -4.39
C GLY A 105 -1.37 -3.31 -5.61
N PRO A 106 -2.00 -4.49 -5.67
CA PRO A 106 -2.84 -4.89 -6.78
C PRO A 106 -4.15 -4.08 -6.83
N ARG A 107 -4.76 -4.03 -8.01
CA ARG A 107 -6.15 -3.54 -8.17
C ARG A 107 -7.13 -4.53 -7.54
N LYS A 108 -8.34 -4.06 -7.27
CA LYS A 108 -9.41 -4.83 -6.63
C LYS A 108 -9.60 -6.22 -7.23
N GLN A 109 -9.64 -6.33 -8.56
CA GLN A 109 -9.83 -7.61 -9.24
C GLN A 109 -8.69 -8.60 -8.95
N ALA A 110 -7.44 -8.16 -9.03
CA ALA A 110 -6.29 -9.01 -8.75
C ALA A 110 -6.16 -9.32 -7.24
N ALA A 111 -6.54 -8.39 -6.37
CA ALA A 111 -6.56 -8.59 -4.92
C ALA A 111 -7.50 -9.73 -4.47
N GLN A 112 -8.52 -10.08 -5.29
CA GLN A 112 -9.42 -11.22 -5.02
C GLN A 112 -8.67 -12.56 -4.94
N LEU A 113 -7.49 -12.68 -5.55
CA LEU A 113 -6.65 -13.90 -5.43
C LEU A 113 -6.22 -14.17 -3.98
N GLU A 114 -6.10 -13.13 -3.16
CA GLU A 114 -5.81 -13.25 -1.73
C GLU A 114 -7.10 -13.16 -0.89
N GLY A 115 -8.02 -12.30 -1.27
CA GLY A 115 -9.25 -12.03 -0.51
C GLY A 115 -10.34 -13.08 -0.63
N SER A 116 -10.35 -13.91 -1.70
CA SER A 116 -11.36 -14.95 -1.92
C SER A 116 -10.72 -16.30 -2.22
N LYS A 117 -10.84 -17.24 -1.28
CA LYS A 117 -10.35 -18.62 -1.48
C LYS A 117 -11.01 -19.31 -2.67
N GLU A 118 -12.29 -19.08 -2.87
CA GLU A 118 -13.05 -19.65 -4.01
C GLU A 118 -12.50 -19.10 -5.32
N PHE A 119 -12.42 -17.76 -5.46
CA PHE A 119 -11.86 -17.12 -6.65
C PHE A 119 -10.43 -17.61 -6.94
N ALA A 120 -9.57 -17.70 -5.90
CA ALA A 120 -8.20 -18.19 -6.05
C ALA A 120 -8.18 -19.64 -6.56
N LYS A 121 -9.04 -20.51 -6.04
CA LYS A 121 -9.12 -21.91 -6.43
C LYS A 121 -9.62 -22.08 -7.88
N GLU A 122 -10.63 -21.32 -8.27
CA GLU A 122 -11.14 -21.30 -9.65
C GLU A 122 -10.09 -20.77 -10.62
N PHE A 123 -9.38 -19.70 -10.24
CA PHE A 123 -8.28 -19.17 -11.02
C PHE A 123 -7.16 -20.20 -11.22
N MET A 124 -6.73 -20.88 -10.15
CA MET A 124 -5.72 -21.93 -10.22
C MET A 124 -6.14 -23.07 -11.14
N LYS A 125 -7.40 -23.53 -11.01
CA LYS A 125 -7.97 -24.59 -11.85
C LYS A 125 -7.99 -24.19 -13.32
N SER A 126 -8.45 -22.98 -13.63
CA SER A 126 -8.56 -22.47 -15.02
C SER A 126 -7.20 -22.27 -15.69
N ASN A 127 -6.15 -22.07 -14.90
CA ASN A 127 -4.78 -21.86 -15.38
C ASN A 127 -3.86 -23.07 -15.18
N ASN A 128 -4.41 -24.25 -14.84
CA ASN A 128 -3.66 -25.48 -14.58
C ASN A 128 -2.55 -25.34 -13.52
N ILE A 129 -2.79 -24.49 -12.50
CA ILE A 129 -1.88 -24.32 -11.37
C ILE A 129 -2.18 -25.40 -10.32
N PRO A 130 -1.19 -26.23 -9.92
CA PRO A 130 -1.40 -27.26 -8.92
C PRO A 130 -1.93 -26.70 -7.60
N THR A 131 -3.01 -27.29 -7.10
CA THR A 131 -3.62 -26.90 -5.82
C THR A 131 -4.34 -28.08 -5.20
N ALA A 132 -4.57 -28.06 -3.89
CA ALA A 132 -5.37 -29.09 -3.22
C ALA A 132 -6.79 -29.11 -3.74
N GLN A 133 -7.40 -30.29 -3.75
CA GLN A 133 -8.83 -30.43 -4.07
C GLN A 133 -9.68 -29.57 -3.13
N TYR A 134 -10.76 -29.02 -3.66
CA TYR A 134 -11.67 -28.17 -2.90
C TYR A 134 -13.11 -28.37 -3.38
N ALA A 135 -14.05 -28.01 -2.52
CA ALA A 135 -15.46 -27.87 -2.86
C ALA A 135 -15.99 -26.58 -2.22
N SER A 136 -16.83 -25.84 -2.97
CA SER A 136 -17.54 -24.68 -2.45
C SER A 136 -18.94 -25.13 -2.01
N PHE A 137 -19.36 -24.67 -0.83
CA PHE A 137 -20.68 -24.91 -0.27
C PHE A 137 -21.34 -23.55 -0.01
N THR A 138 -22.60 -23.41 -0.40
CA THR A 138 -23.47 -22.26 -0.14
C THR A 138 -24.39 -22.53 1.04
#